data_6626e394cd98fe68746f5304ced4bccb
#
_entry.id   6626e394cd98fe68746f5304ced4bccb
#
_cell.length_a   1.000
_cell.length_b   1.000
_cell.length_c   1.000
_cell.angle_alpha   90.00
_cell.angle_beta   90.00
_cell.angle_gamma   90.00
#
_symmetry.space_group_name_H-M   'P 1'
#
loop_
_entity.id
_entity.type
_entity.pdbx_description
1 polymer ?
#
loop_
_entity_poly.entity_id
_entity_poly.type
_entity_poly.pdbx_seq_one_letter_code
_entity_poly.pdbx_strand_id
1 'polypeptide(L)'
;VEGAFTGIDHCRIENSSRKGFDHLSATDSSPVRYGLCVIVLLPPSETKHEGGDGPPLRLNELATPTLNPVREALVDELIALAADPDACRQALGISASQDAEIQRNAELRMSPTMPALHRYTGVLYDNLDVTSLRGASAARARARLAVGSALFGLLRADDPVPAYRLSASSKLPGKPTLAARWRPVLEPVLAELAAGELVVDLRSGSYAGLGRLPHAVTVDCLTEHPDGRRTVITHFNKAHKGKLARILAGSRAEPNDAASVATVARRAGLHVERDGNTLTIVVSP
;
A
#
# COMPACT_ATOMS: atom_id res chain seq x y z
N VAL A 1 -5.05 17.42 32.46
CA VAL A 1 -5.46 18.22 31.31
C VAL A 1 -5.54 17.28 30.15
N GLU A 2 -6.80 16.88 29.88
CA GLU A 2 -7.18 15.99 28.78
C GLU A 2 -6.97 16.73 27.45
N GLY A 3 -6.26 16.10 26.54
CA GLY A 3 -6.16 16.48 25.14
C GLY A 3 -6.68 15.34 24.28
N ALA A 4 -7.92 15.49 23.83
CA ALA A 4 -8.62 14.53 22.98
C ALA A 4 -7.91 14.31 21.65
N PHE A 5 -7.71 13.06 21.31
CA PHE A 5 -7.35 12.60 19.96
C PHE A 5 -8.57 12.77 19.05
N THR A 6 -8.47 13.62 18.07
CA THR A 6 -9.40 13.70 16.95
C THR A 6 -8.62 13.44 15.67
N GLY A 7 -8.99 12.42 15.02
CA GLY A 7 -9.62 12.40 13.73
C GLY A 7 -8.78 11.79 12.67
N ILE A 8 -9.09 10.55 12.36
CA ILE A 8 -8.91 10.00 11.01
C ILE A 8 -10.04 10.63 10.20
N ASP A 9 -9.71 11.51 9.26
CA ASP A 9 -10.69 12.08 8.32
C ASP A 9 -11.29 10.97 7.47
N HIS A 10 -12.52 10.61 7.84
CA HIS A 10 -13.35 9.66 7.11
C HIS A 10 -13.85 10.33 5.84
N CYS A 11 -13.77 9.59 4.75
CA CYS A 11 -14.32 9.92 3.43
C CYS A 11 -15.79 10.38 3.54
N ARG A 12 -16.04 11.68 3.70
CA ARG A 12 -17.37 12.27 3.73
C ARG A 12 -17.67 12.87 2.37
N ILE A 13 -18.48 12.17 1.58
CA ILE A 13 -19.17 12.76 0.43
C ILE A 13 -20.54 13.20 0.92
N GLU A 14 -20.74 14.50 1.05
CA GLU A 14 -22.04 15.08 1.37
C GLU A 14 -22.99 14.88 0.19
N ASN A 15 -24.10 14.21 0.46
CA ASN A 15 -25.26 14.22 -0.43
C ASN A 15 -26.34 15.11 0.21
N SER A 16 -26.48 16.31 -0.34
CA SER A 16 -27.49 17.31 0.04
C SER A 16 -28.80 16.99 -0.67
N SER A 17 -29.87 16.84 0.08
CA SER A 17 -31.23 17.39 -0.10
C SER A 17 -32.34 16.42 0.30
N ARG A 18 -33.11 16.70 1.28
CA ARG A 18 -34.45 17.30 1.38
C ARG A 18 -35.24 16.81 2.61
N LYS A 19 -35.66 17.81 3.37
CA LYS A 19 -36.87 18.04 4.14
C LYS A 19 -37.90 16.89 4.40
N GLY A 20 -38.29 16.78 5.68
CA GLY A 20 -39.55 16.21 6.11
C GLY A 20 -39.56 15.86 7.60
N PHE A 21 -40.26 16.64 8.40
CA PHE A 21 -40.61 16.43 9.83
C PHE A 21 -41.47 15.15 10.00
N ASP A 22 -41.30 14.34 11.01
CA ASP A 22 -42.05 14.26 12.25
C ASP A 22 -41.83 12.94 13.04
N HIS A 23 -41.68 13.13 14.37
CA HIS A 23 -42.03 12.30 15.52
C HIS A 23 -41.53 10.85 15.75
N LEU A 24 -40.64 10.81 16.75
CA LEU A 24 -40.61 9.94 17.95
C LEU A 24 -40.86 8.44 17.80
N SER A 25 -39.85 7.60 17.97
CA SER A 25 -39.62 6.83 19.22
C SER A 25 -38.64 5.71 19.04
N ALA A 26 -38.00 5.34 20.15
CA ALA A 26 -37.22 4.12 20.37
C ALA A 26 -35.85 4.04 19.72
N THR A 27 -34.86 4.31 20.54
CA THR A 27 -33.52 3.75 20.63
C THR A 27 -33.28 2.51 19.77
N ASP A 28 -33.03 2.68 18.50
CA ASP A 28 -32.32 1.71 17.68
C ASP A 28 -30.84 2.02 17.77
N SER A 29 -30.15 1.40 18.72
CA SER A 29 -28.68 1.44 18.85
C SER A 29 -28.03 0.45 17.89
N SER A 30 -28.57 0.33 16.68
CA SER A 30 -27.85 -0.34 15.59
C SER A 30 -26.60 0.48 15.29
N PRO A 31 -25.40 -0.11 15.30
CA PRO A 31 -24.19 0.62 14.93
C PRO A 31 -24.38 1.11 13.51
N VAL A 32 -24.25 2.42 13.31
CA VAL A 32 -24.17 3.03 11.98
C VAL A 32 -23.08 2.26 11.24
N ARG A 33 -23.48 1.40 10.31
CA ARG A 33 -22.56 0.74 9.41
C ARG A 33 -22.00 1.83 8.50
N TYR A 34 -20.89 2.41 8.91
CA TYR A 34 -20.05 3.16 7.98
C TYR A 34 -19.76 2.19 6.84
N GLY A 35 -20.09 2.57 5.62
CA GLY A 35 -19.83 1.73 4.45
C GLY A 35 -18.35 1.32 4.48
N LEU A 36 -18.08 0.01 4.59
CA LEU A 36 -16.72 -0.52 4.58
C LEU A 36 -16.05 -0.07 3.27
N CYS A 37 -15.07 0.80 3.36
CA CYS A 37 -14.27 1.17 2.21
C CYS A 37 -13.26 0.05 1.92
N VAL A 38 -13.02 -0.28 0.66
CA VAL A 38 -11.98 -1.26 0.32
C VAL A 38 -10.61 -0.57 0.30
N ILE A 39 -9.64 -1.15 1.00
CA ILE A 39 -8.23 -0.76 0.90
C ILE A 39 -7.48 -1.77 0.03
N VAL A 40 -6.76 -1.28 -0.96
CA VAL A 40 -5.85 -2.08 -1.78
C VAL A 40 -4.43 -1.79 -1.33
N LEU A 41 -3.82 -2.75 -0.65
CA LEU A 41 -2.47 -2.63 -0.11
C LEU A 41 -1.46 -3.12 -1.14
N LEU A 42 -0.74 -2.16 -1.74
CA LEU A 42 0.23 -2.38 -2.81
C LEU A 42 1.60 -2.76 -2.25
N PRO A 43 2.38 -3.62 -2.94
CA PRO A 43 3.81 -3.70 -2.70
C PRO A 43 4.48 -2.41 -3.18
N PRO A 44 5.62 -2.00 -2.59
CA PRO A 44 6.41 -0.93 -3.17
C PRO A 44 7.14 -1.42 -4.42
N SER A 45 7.77 -0.49 -5.15
CA SER A 45 8.73 -0.82 -6.18
C SER A 45 10.15 -0.48 -5.74
N GLU A 46 11.13 -1.20 -6.27
CA GLU A 46 12.54 -0.84 -6.09
C GLU A 46 12.89 0.44 -6.85
N THR A 47 12.31 0.62 -8.04
CA THR A 47 12.43 1.84 -8.83
C THR A 47 11.43 2.89 -8.39
N LYS A 48 11.88 4.14 -8.38
CA LYS A 48 11.11 5.29 -7.94
C LYS A 48 11.38 6.48 -8.85
N HIS A 49 10.38 7.34 -9.01
CA HIS A 49 10.62 8.65 -9.60
C HIS A 49 11.62 9.44 -8.76
N GLU A 50 12.49 10.17 -9.44
CA GLU A 50 13.40 11.12 -8.82
C GLU A 50 12.74 12.47 -8.59
N GLY A 51 13.37 13.33 -7.81
CA GLY A 51 12.85 14.68 -7.52
C GLY A 51 11.56 14.68 -6.71
N GLY A 52 10.73 15.66 -6.97
CA GLY A 52 9.47 15.96 -6.31
C GLY A 52 9.33 17.47 -6.10
N ASP A 53 8.10 17.92 -5.85
CA ASP A 53 7.77 19.34 -5.63
C ASP A 53 7.45 19.64 -4.16
N GLY A 54 7.43 18.61 -3.32
CA GLY A 54 7.13 18.73 -1.90
C GLY A 54 8.37 19.13 -1.07
N PRO A 55 8.15 19.58 0.17
CA PRO A 55 9.24 19.91 1.10
C PRO A 55 10.06 18.66 1.45
N PRO A 56 11.21 18.80 2.11
CA PRO A 56 11.96 17.69 2.68
C PRO A 56 11.12 16.84 3.62
N LEU A 57 11.53 15.56 3.78
CA LEU A 57 10.82 14.56 4.60
C LEU A 57 10.52 15.05 6.01
N ARG A 58 9.25 14.98 6.40
CA ARG A 58 8.76 15.19 7.75
C ARG A 58 7.92 14.01 8.18
N LEU A 59 8.44 13.18 9.07
CA LEU A 59 7.77 11.94 9.48
C LEU A 59 6.44 12.17 10.20
N ASN A 60 6.24 13.33 10.81
CA ASN A 60 4.99 13.72 11.46
C ASN A 60 3.86 14.09 10.48
N GLU A 61 4.19 14.29 9.20
CA GLU A 61 3.21 14.52 8.13
C GLU A 61 2.74 13.20 7.49
N LEU A 62 3.40 12.08 7.78
CA LEU A 62 2.99 10.77 7.29
C LEU A 62 1.81 10.22 8.10
N ALA A 63 0.91 9.54 7.42
CA ALA A 63 -0.15 8.79 8.08
C ALA A 63 0.43 7.78 9.08
N THR A 64 -0.35 7.48 10.13
CA THR A 64 0.03 6.50 11.15
C THR A 64 1.32 6.88 11.91
N PRO A 65 1.30 7.95 12.72
CA PRO A 65 2.48 8.43 13.43
C PRO A 65 3.04 7.46 14.49
N THR A 66 2.25 6.45 14.90
CA THR A 66 2.71 5.35 15.77
C THR A 66 3.86 4.54 15.17
N LEU A 67 4.06 4.60 13.84
CA LEU A 67 5.17 3.98 13.13
C LEU A 67 6.46 4.83 13.14
N ASN A 68 6.39 6.11 13.55
CA ASN A 68 7.51 7.04 13.44
C ASN A 68 8.77 6.63 14.19
N PRO A 69 8.73 6.00 15.37
CA PRO A 69 9.96 5.56 16.03
C PRO A 69 10.80 4.58 15.18
N VAL A 70 10.14 3.67 14.44
CA VAL A 70 10.85 2.75 13.53
C VAL A 70 11.29 3.46 12.27
N ARG A 71 10.47 4.35 11.72
CA ARG A 71 10.81 5.18 10.55
C ARG A 71 12.04 6.02 10.80
N GLU A 72 12.09 6.72 11.93
CA GLU A 72 13.20 7.58 12.35
C GLU A 72 14.51 6.79 12.42
N ALA A 73 14.48 5.67 13.17
CA ALA A 73 15.65 4.83 13.32
C ALA A 73 16.15 4.27 11.98
N LEU A 74 15.25 3.88 11.06
CA LEU A 74 15.62 3.38 9.73
C LEU A 74 16.20 4.46 8.83
N VAL A 75 15.63 5.67 8.87
CA VAL A 75 16.15 6.83 8.12
C VAL A 75 17.57 7.16 8.57
N ASP A 76 17.80 7.27 9.89
CA ASP A 76 19.12 7.60 10.43
C ASP A 76 20.15 6.51 10.12
N GLU A 77 19.77 5.26 10.23
CA GLU A 77 20.65 4.12 9.90
C GLU A 77 21.02 4.08 8.42
N LEU A 78 20.09 4.38 7.50
CA LEU A 78 20.39 4.44 6.07
C LEU A 78 21.31 5.60 5.73
N ILE A 79 21.09 6.78 6.34
CA ILE A 79 21.98 7.94 6.15
C ILE A 79 23.39 7.61 6.65
N ALA A 80 23.50 7.05 7.86
CA ALA A 80 24.80 6.67 8.43
C ALA A 80 25.49 5.58 7.58
N LEU A 81 24.75 4.59 7.10
CA LEU A 81 25.28 3.50 6.26
C LEU A 81 25.81 4.02 4.92
N ALA A 82 25.23 5.09 4.37
CA ALA A 82 25.66 5.69 3.11
C ALA A 82 27.10 6.24 3.14
N ALA A 83 27.67 6.47 4.33
CA ALA A 83 29.08 6.88 4.48
C ALA A 83 30.08 5.75 4.13
N ASP A 84 29.64 4.48 4.10
CA ASP A 84 30.43 3.31 3.69
C ASP A 84 29.76 2.66 2.46
N PRO A 85 30.19 3.00 1.22
CA PRO A 85 29.58 2.46 0.01
C PRO A 85 29.63 0.94 -0.11
N ASP A 86 30.68 0.29 0.35
CA ASP A 86 30.80 -1.17 0.25
C ASP A 86 29.85 -1.89 1.21
N ALA A 87 29.77 -1.45 2.46
CA ALA A 87 28.80 -1.94 3.42
C ALA A 87 27.36 -1.64 2.93
N CYS A 88 27.12 -0.48 2.32
CA CYS A 88 25.84 -0.10 1.77
C CYS A 88 25.42 -1.01 0.62
N ARG A 89 26.30 -1.28 -0.36
CA ARG A 89 26.03 -2.22 -1.46
C ARG A 89 25.67 -3.61 -0.95
N GLN A 90 26.43 -4.11 0.01
CA GLN A 90 26.17 -5.43 0.63
C GLN A 90 24.80 -5.47 1.34
N ALA A 91 24.50 -4.44 2.15
CA ALA A 91 23.27 -4.38 2.93
C ALA A 91 22.01 -4.25 2.06
N LEU A 92 22.10 -3.44 0.99
CA LEU A 92 20.99 -3.17 0.07
C LEU A 92 20.89 -4.20 -1.07
N GLY A 93 21.92 -5.02 -1.29
CA GLY A 93 21.99 -5.97 -2.40
C GLY A 93 22.04 -5.26 -3.77
N ILE A 94 22.85 -4.21 -3.88
CA ILE A 94 23.01 -3.42 -5.10
C ILE A 94 24.44 -3.54 -5.63
N SER A 95 24.61 -3.28 -6.93
CA SER A 95 25.92 -3.26 -7.58
C SER A 95 26.53 -1.85 -7.60
N ALA A 96 27.81 -1.74 -7.93
CA ALA A 96 28.48 -0.45 -8.05
C ALA A 96 27.85 0.48 -9.12
N SER A 97 27.22 -0.08 -10.14
CA SER A 97 26.46 0.73 -11.13
C SER A 97 25.21 1.40 -10.56
N GLN A 98 24.82 1.05 -9.33
CA GLN A 98 23.65 1.59 -8.62
C GLN A 98 24.04 2.52 -7.46
N ASP A 99 25.27 3.04 -7.42
CA ASP A 99 25.76 3.91 -6.34
C ASP A 99 24.94 5.21 -6.18
N ALA A 100 24.22 5.64 -7.21
CA ALA A 100 23.23 6.71 -7.08
C ALA A 100 22.16 6.43 -6.01
N GLU A 101 21.87 5.16 -5.74
CA GLU A 101 20.93 4.77 -4.67
C GLU A 101 21.51 5.03 -3.27
N ILE A 102 22.83 4.93 -3.12
CA ILE A 102 23.54 5.26 -1.87
C ILE A 102 23.42 6.76 -1.60
N GLN A 103 23.66 7.59 -2.63
CA GLN A 103 23.52 9.03 -2.51
C GLN A 103 22.09 9.44 -2.16
N ARG A 104 21.09 8.80 -2.77
CA ARG A 104 19.68 9.03 -2.40
C ARG A 104 19.40 8.76 -0.93
N ASN A 105 19.98 7.67 -0.39
CA ASN A 105 19.83 7.36 1.03
C ASN A 105 20.58 8.34 1.94
N ALA A 106 21.74 8.85 1.51
CA ALA A 106 22.47 9.89 2.25
C ALA A 106 21.66 11.18 2.38
N GLU A 107 20.83 11.50 1.39
CA GLU A 107 20.08 12.75 1.29
C GLU A 107 18.61 12.63 1.76
N LEU A 108 18.22 11.52 2.40
CA LEU A 108 16.82 11.23 2.75
C LEU A 108 16.08 12.38 3.45
N ARG A 109 16.78 13.11 4.35
CA ARG A 109 16.17 14.21 5.10
C ARG A 109 16.14 15.53 4.35
N MET A 110 16.89 15.65 3.24
CA MET A 110 17.01 16.89 2.48
C MET A 110 16.34 16.81 1.11
N SER A 111 16.11 15.59 0.63
CA SER A 111 15.51 15.35 -0.68
C SER A 111 14.05 15.79 -0.75
N PRO A 112 13.61 16.33 -1.89
CA PRO A 112 12.24 16.70 -2.12
C PRO A 112 11.32 15.48 -2.09
N THR A 113 10.11 15.67 -1.56
CA THR A 113 9.09 14.62 -1.47
C THR A 113 8.07 14.73 -2.60
N MET A 114 7.33 13.66 -2.80
CA MET A 114 6.09 13.62 -3.59
C MET A 114 5.12 12.61 -2.97
N PRO A 115 3.83 12.66 -3.32
CA PRO A 115 2.86 11.67 -2.84
C PRO A 115 3.33 10.24 -3.09
N ALA A 116 3.18 9.36 -2.10
CA ALA A 116 3.66 7.97 -2.17
C ALA A 116 3.14 7.23 -3.41
N LEU A 117 1.88 7.46 -3.78
CA LEU A 117 1.27 6.81 -4.93
C LEU A 117 1.95 7.20 -6.27
N HIS A 118 2.58 8.36 -6.35
CA HIS A 118 3.32 8.84 -7.51
C HIS A 118 4.83 8.57 -7.40
N ARG A 119 5.34 8.23 -6.22
CA ARG A 119 6.76 7.94 -6.01
C ARG A 119 7.20 6.62 -6.63
N TYR A 120 6.40 5.58 -6.53
CA TYR A 120 6.76 4.24 -7.02
C TYR A 120 6.45 4.09 -8.51
N THR A 121 7.36 3.39 -9.23
CA THR A 121 7.29 3.13 -10.67
C THR A 121 7.40 1.65 -10.99
N GLY A 122 7.36 1.28 -12.26
CA GLY A 122 7.53 -0.08 -12.75
C GLY A 122 6.23 -0.83 -12.95
N VAL A 123 6.32 -2.08 -13.37
CA VAL A 123 5.24 -2.85 -14.02
C VAL A 123 3.89 -2.82 -13.30
N LEU A 124 3.86 -2.90 -11.97
CA LEU A 124 2.60 -2.81 -11.23
C LEU A 124 2.00 -1.41 -11.35
N TYR A 125 2.81 -0.37 -11.11
CA TYR A 125 2.38 1.03 -11.10
C TYR A 125 2.04 1.52 -12.51
N ASP A 126 2.74 1.05 -13.53
CA ASP A 126 2.44 1.33 -14.95
C ASP A 126 1.05 0.78 -15.32
N ASN A 127 0.70 -0.43 -14.84
CA ASN A 127 -0.62 -1.02 -15.06
C ASN A 127 -1.72 -0.46 -14.13
N LEU A 128 -1.36 0.06 -12.98
CA LEU A 128 -2.26 0.83 -12.11
C LEU A 128 -2.58 2.18 -12.77
N ASP A 129 -1.60 2.81 -13.41
CA ASP A 129 -1.73 4.06 -14.17
C ASP A 129 -2.62 5.10 -13.45
N VAL A 130 -2.26 5.37 -12.21
CA VAL A 130 -3.02 6.28 -11.33
C VAL A 130 -3.12 7.69 -11.91
N THR A 131 -2.11 8.09 -12.68
CA THR A 131 -2.03 9.42 -13.31
C THR A 131 -3.09 9.66 -14.37
N SER A 132 -3.70 8.63 -14.93
CA SER A 132 -4.81 8.77 -15.88
C SER A 132 -6.19 8.88 -15.21
N LEU A 133 -6.30 8.60 -13.91
CA LEU A 133 -7.55 8.75 -13.18
C LEU A 133 -7.88 10.23 -12.96
N ARG A 134 -9.16 10.59 -13.09
CA ARG A 134 -9.64 11.99 -12.98
C ARG A 134 -10.87 12.09 -12.09
N GLY A 135 -11.10 13.27 -11.51
CA GLY A 135 -12.32 13.58 -10.76
C GLY A 135 -12.59 12.55 -9.64
N ALA A 136 -13.82 12.05 -9.59
CA ALA A 136 -14.24 11.11 -8.55
C ALA A 136 -13.45 9.76 -8.54
N SER A 137 -12.92 9.30 -9.68
CA SER A 137 -12.10 8.09 -9.70
C SER A 137 -10.72 8.31 -9.09
N ALA A 138 -10.11 9.49 -9.30
CA ALA A 138 -8.87 9.87 -8.63
C ALA A 138 -9.06 10.02 -7.11
N ALA A 139 -10.17 10.61 -6.68
CA ALA A 139 -10.50 10.73 -5.25
C ALA A 139 -10.66 9.36 -4.59
N ARG A 140 -11.37 8.41 -5.25
CA ARG A 140 -11.47 7.03 -4.75
C ARG A 140 -10.12 6.33 -4.69
N ALA A 141 -9.28 6.50 -5.70
CA ALA A 141 -7.94 5.91 -5.71
C ALA A 141 -7.10 6.38 -4.52
N ARG A 142 -7.12 7.68 -4.20
CA ARG A 142 -6.44 8.22 -3.02
C ARG A 142 -6.97 7.65 -1.71
N ALA A 143 -8.28 7.48 -1.61
CA ALA A 143 -8.91 6.92 -0.41
C ALA A 143 -8.59 5.42 -0.24
N ARG A 144 -8.54 4.65 -1.34
CA ARG A 144 -8.46 3.19 -1.34
C ARG A 144 -7.05 2.61 -1.43
N LEU A 145 -6.09 3.35 -1.98
CA LEU A 145 -4.74 2.82 -2.19
C LEU A 145 -3.83 3.14 -1.00
N ALA A 146 -3.08 2.13 -0.61
CA ALA A 146 -2.02 2.23 0.38
C ALA A 146 -0.79 1.43 -0.10
N VAL A 147 0.39 1.75 0.38
CA VAL A 147 1.63 1.09 -0.01
C VAL A 147 2.35 0.53 1.23
N GLY A 148 2.67 -0.76 1.20
CA GLY A 148 3.55 -1.37 2.19
C GLY A 148 5.00 -1.08 1.84
N SER A 149 5.76 -0.44 2.74
CA SER A 149 7.12 0.04 2.51
C SER A 149 8.11 -0.57 3.51
N ALA A 150 9.31 -0.91 3.04
CA ALA A 150 10.38 -1.39 3.93
C ALA A 150 10.92 -0.26 4.83
N LEU A 151 10.94 1.00 4.35
CA LEU A 151 11.41 2.15 5.10
C LEU A 151 10.32 2.79 5.96
N PHE A 152 9.09 2.87 5.45
CA PHE A 152 8.01 3.63 6.08
C PHE A 152 6.87 2.78 6.67
N GLY A 153 6.92 1.44 6.53
CA GLY A 153 5.87 0.54 7.00
C GLY A 153 4.61 0.62 6.14
N LEU A 154 3.63 1.38 6.57
CA LEU A 154 2.40 1.67 5.83
C LEU A 154 2.39 3.14 5.40
N LEU A 155 2.08 3.38 4.12
CA LEU A 155 1.88 4.70 3.54
C LEU A 155 0.48 4.81 2.94
N ARG A 156 -0.16 5.96 3.12
CA ARG A 156 -1.37 6.34 2.37
C ARG A 156 -0.94 6.98 1.03
N ALA A 157 -1.89 7.10 0.12
CA ALA A 157 -1.65 7.58 -1.24
C ALA A 157 -0.91 8.92 -1.32
N ASP A 158 -1.29 9.86 -0.47
CA ASP A 158 -0.80 11.24 -0.48
C ASP A 158 0.36 11.49 0.50
N ASP A 159 0.84 10.47 1.25
CA ASP A 159 1.97 10.61 2.16
C ASP A 159 3.21 11.12 1.42
N PRO A 160 3.82 12.26 1.84
CA PRO A 160 4.97 12.85 1.16
C PRO A 160 6.24 12.07 1.48
N VAL A 161 6.81 11.38 0.49
CA VAL A 161 8.02 10.57 0.67
C VAL A 161 9.10 10.91 -0.35
N PRO A 162 10.40 10.91 0.04
CA PRO A 162 11.53 11.05 -0.87
C PRO A 162 11.78 9.75 -1.65
N ALA A 163 12.62 9.81 -2.66
CA ALA A 163 13.19 8.60 -3.25
C ALA A 163 14.18 7.95 -2.28
N TYR A 164 14.20 6.63 -2.23
CA TYR A 164 15.06 5.85 -1.32
C TYR A 164 15.32 4.45 -1.88
N ARG A 165 16.34 3.79 -1.37
CA ARG A 165 16.61 2.38 -1.63
C ARG A 165 16.61 1.59 -0.33
N LEU A 166 15.60 0.77 -0.14
CA LEU A 166 15.54 -0.26 0.90
C LEU A 166 14.49 -1.28 0.47
N SER A 167 14.85 -2.56 0.51
CA SER A 167 13.92 -3.68 0.25
C SER A 167 13.61 -4.44 1.54
N ALA A 168 12.50 -5.18 1.57
CA ALA A 168 12.13 -5.98 2.74
C ALA A 168 13.17 -7.07 3.09
N SER A 169 14.01 -7.45 2.12
CA SER A 169 15.09 -8.44 2.28
C SER A 169 16.44 -7.83 2.66
N SER A 170 16.57 -6.50 2.68
CA SER A 170 17.81 -5.81 3.05
C SER A 170 18.22 -6.15 4.49
N LYS A 171 19.53 -6.24 4.73
CA LYS A 171 20.11 -6.61 6.02
C LYS A 171 21.07 -5.49 6.47
N LEU A 172 20.60 -4.63 7.34
CA LEU A 172 21.43 -3.56 7.91
C LEU A 172 22.45 -4.14 8.88
N PRO A 173 23.75 -3.75 8.78
CA PRO A 173 24.82 -4.31 9.61
C PRO A 173 24.56 -4.14 11.10
N GLY A 174 24.71 -5.23 11.89
CA GLY A 174 24.53 -5.20 13.33
C GLY A 174 23.11 -4.92 13.82
N LYS A 175 22.12 -4.92 12.94
CA LYS A 175 20.72 -4.61 13.28
C LYS A 175 19.80 -5.83 13.15
N PRO A 176 18.69 -5.87 13.92
CA PRO A 176 17.65 -6.87 13.70
C PRO A 176 17.08 -6.78 12.28
N THR A 177 16.49 -7.88 11.80
CA THR A 177 15.82 -7.89 10.50
C THR A 177 14.68 -6.87 10.45
N LEU A 178 14.39 -6.36 9.26
CA LEU A 178 13.26 -5.43 9.08
C LEU A 178 11.93 -6.03 9.57
N ALA A 179 11.73 -7.32 9.37
CA ALA A 179 10.54 -8.00 9.88
C ALA A 179 10.48 -8.00 11.42
N ALA A 180 11.60 -8.22 12.12
CA ALA A 180 11.65 -8.17 13.58
C ALA A 180 11.35 -6.76 14.13
N ARG A 181 11.71 -5.72 13.38
CA ARG A 181 11.49 -4.32 13.75
C ARG A 181 10.06 -3.86 13.45
N TRP A 182 9.52 -4.27 12.30
CA TRP A 182 8.20 -3.82 11.85
C TRP A 182 7.04 -4.55 12.50
N ARG A 183 7.10 -5.88 12.64
CA ARG A 183 5.97 -6.68 13.13
C ARG A 183 5.32 -6.14 14.41
N PRO A 184 6.07 -5.81 15.46
CA PRO A 184 5.48 -5.39 16.72
C PRO A 184 4.64 -4.11 16.62
N VAL A 185 4.95 -3.23 15.67
CA VAL A 185 4.27 -1.94 15.50
C VAL A 185 3.35 -1.90 14.29
N LEU A 186 3.65 -2.65 13.23
CA LEU A 186 2.87 -2.63 11.99
C LEU A 186 1.67 -3.59 12.04
N GLU A 187 1.79 -4.75 12.68
CA GLU A 187 0.66 -5.69 12.79
C GLU A 187 -0.56 -5.10 13.53
N PRO A 188 -0.42 -4.38 14.67
CA PRO A 188 -1.54 -3.70 15.29
C PRO A 188 -2.21 -2.66 14.38
N VAL A 189 -1.42 -1.87 13.65
CA VAL A 189 -1.92 -0.86 12.69
C VAL A 189 -2.71 -1.52 11.56
N LEU A 190 -2.18 -2.61 11.00
CA LEU A 190 -2.86 -3.36 9.95
C LEU A 190 -4.13 -4.06 10.45
N ALA A 191 -4.12 -4.53 11.70
CA ALA A 191 -5.31 -5.13 12.32
C ALA A 191 -6.41 -4.08 12.54
N GLU A 192 -6.06 -2.88 13.00
CA GLU A 192 -6.99 -1.76 13.13
C GLU A 192 -7.59 -1.38 11.77
N LEU A 193 -6.76 -1.25 10.73
CA LEU A 193 -7.22 -0.99 9.37
C LEU A 193 -8.23 -2.05 8.90
N ALA A 194 -7.93 -3.33 9.11
CA ALA A 194 -8.79 -4.44 8.69
C ALA A 194 -10.05 -4.59 9.54
N ALA A 195 -10.11 -4.03 10.75
CA ALA A 195 -11.31 -4.02 11.57
C ALA A 195 -12.37 -3.04 11.03
N GLY A 196 -11.93 -1.97 10.37
CA GLY A 196 -12.82 -0.94 9.79
C GLY A 196 -13.08 -1.10 8.30
N GLU A 197 -12.19 -1.81 7.56
CA GLU A 197 -12.20 -1.82 6.10
C GLU A 197 -11.87 -3.20 5.53
N LEU A 198 -12.38 -3.50 4.33
CA LEU A 198 -11.94 -4.68 3.59
C LEU A 198 -10.54 -4.43 3.03
N VAL A 199 -9.58 -5.28 3.36
CA VAL A 199 -8.22 -5.14 2.79
C VAL A 199 -7.95 -6.20 1.72
N VAL A 200 -7.55 -5.74 0.54
CA VAL A 200 -7.01 -6.56 -0.55
C VAL A 200 -5.49 -6.42 -0.54
N ASP A 201 -4.80 -7.46 -0.07
CA ASP A 201 -3.34 -7.45 0.09
C ASP A 201 -2.64 -7.96 -1.18
N LEU A 202 -2.06 -7.04 -1.93
CA LEU A 202 -1.29 -7.32 -3.14
C LEU A 202 0.22 -7.43 -2.89
N ARG A 203 0.68 -7.28 -1.64
CA ARG A 203 2.10 -7.34 -1.29
C ARG A 203 2.71 -8.69 -1.68
N SER A 204 4.01 -8.70 -1.97
CA SER A 204 4.78 -9.94 -2.09
C SER A 204 5.05 -10.54 -0.71
N GLY A 205 5.38 -11.84 -0.66
CA GLY A 205 5.60 -12.54 0.59
C GLY A 205 6.64 -11.89 1.52
N SER A 206 7.71 -11.30 0.98
CA SER A 206 8.72 -10.58 1.76
C SER A 206 8.15 -9.32 2.43
N TYR A 207 7.30 -8.58 1.74
CA TYR A 207 6.65 -7.38 2.28
C TYR A 207 5.47 -7.72 3.20
N ALA A 208 4.70 -8.77 2.91
CA ALA A 208 3.70 -9.30 3.84
C ALA A 208 4.35 -9.79 5.14
N GLY A 209 5.59 -10.28 5.07
CA GLY A 209 6.38 -10.69 6.22
C GLY A 209 6.79 -9.55 7.18
N LEU A 210 6.73 -8.28 6.74
CA LEU A 210 6.98 -7.12 7.61
C LEU A 210 5.83 -6.84 8.58
N GLY A 211 4.61 -7.24 8.24
CA GLY A 211 3.42 -7.16 9.09
C GLY A 211 2.33 -8.04 8.49
N ARG A 212 1.87 -9.04 9.23
CA ARG A 212 0.89 -10.03 8.78
C ARG A 212 -0.51 -9.44 8.81
N LEU A 213 -1.34 -9.91 7.89
CA LEU A 213 -2.74 -9.52 7.79
C LEU A 213 -3.59 -10.77 7.45
N PRO A 214 -3.89 -11.62 8.45
CA PRO A 214 -4.39 -12.98 8.23
C PRO A 214 -5.76 -13.08 7.57
N HIS A 215 -6.58 -12.05 7.65
CA HIS A 215 -7.96 -12.05 7.11
C HIS A 215 -8.13 -11.21 5.84
N ALA A 216 -7.05 -10.67 5.30
CA ALA A 216 -7.10 -9.93 4.04
C ALA A 216 -7.48 -10.84 2.86
N VAL A 217 -8.05 -10.22 1.84
CA VAL A 217 -8.17 -10.86 0.53
C VAL A 217 -6.79 -10.88 -0.12
N THR A 218 -6.27 -12.08 -0.39
CA THR A 218 -4.98 -12.27 -1.08
C THR A 218 -5.19 -12.53 -2.57
N VAL A 219 -4.18 -12.24 -3.38
CA VAL A 219 -4.28 -12.38 -4.85
C VAL A 219 -3.06 -13.08 -5.41
N ASP A 220 -3.33 -14.20 -6.06
CA ASP A 220 -2.38 -14.95 -6.87
C ASP A 220 -2.65 -14.77 -8.36
N CYS A 221 -1.64 -15.04 -9.20
CA CYS A 221 -1.77 -15.02 -10.65
C CYS A 221 -1.19 -16.31 -11.24
N LEU A 222 -1.97 -16.98 -12.06
CA LEU A 222 -1.58 -18.21 -12.74
C LEU A 222 -1.75 -18.07 -14.25
N THR A 223 -0.85 -18.70 -15.00
CA THR A 223 -1.07 -18.98 -16.44
C THR A 223 -1.70 -20.36 -16.57
N GLU A 224 -2.81 -20.44 -17.29
CA GLU A 224 -3.42 -21.70 -17.70
C GLU A 224 -3.03 -22.00 -19.15
N HIS A 225 -2.28 -23.07 -19.35
CA HIS A 225 -1.84 -23.53 -20.65
C HIS A 225 -2.95 -24.28 -21.40
N PRO A 226 -2.90 -24.42 -22.74
CA PRO A 226 -3.91 -25.13 -23.51
C PRO A 226 -4.11 -26.59 -23.10
N ASP A 227 -3.11 -27.21 -22.49
CA ASP A 227 -3.15 -28.56 -21.92
C ASP A 227 -3.81 -28.64 -20.54
N GLY A 228 -4.33 -27.52 -20.01
CA GLY A 228 -4.92 -27.41 -18.67
C GLY A 228 -3.91 -27.30 -17.53
N ARG A 229 -2.60 -27.33 -17.82
CA ARG A 229 -1.56 -27.16 -16.80
C ARG A 229 -1.52 -25.71 -16.34
N ARG A 230 -1.43 -25.50 -15.02
CA ARG A 230 -1.33 -24.17 -14.40
C ARG A 230 0.08 -23.93 -13.87
N THR A 231 0.64 -22.77 -14.16
CA THR A 231 1.94 -22.33 -13.68
C THR A 231 1.86 -20.96 -13.02
N VAL A 232 2.62 -20.77 -11.95
CA VAL A 232 2.68 -19.46 -11.25
C VAL A 232 3.39 -18.48 -12.18
N ILE A 233 2.78 -17.31 -12.35
CA ILE A 233 3.37 -16.22 -13.13
C ILE A 233 4.37 -15.48 -12.23
N THR A 234 5.65 -15.51 -12.56
CA THR A 234 6.67 -14.77 -11.82
C THR A 234 6.83 -13.34 -12.32
N HIS A 235 6.95 -13.12 -13.63
CA HIS A 235 7.20 -11.80 -14.21
C HIS A 235 5.94 -10.95 -14.45
N PHE A 236 4.85 -11.55 -14.96
CA PHE A 236 3.61 -10.83 -15.27
C PHE A 236 2.64 -10.68 -14.10
N ASN A 237 2.93 -11.30 -12.94
CA ASN A 237 2.12 -11.17 -11.73
C ASN A 237 1.91 -9.69 -11.36
N LYS A 238 2.96 -8.87 -11.44
CA LYS A 238 2.89 -7.44 -11.13
C LYS A 238 1.94 -6.67 -12.05
N ALA A 239 1.90 -6.99 -13.35
CA ALA A 239 0.99 -6.34 -14.30
C ALA A 239 -0.48 -6.63 -13.96
N HIS A 240 -0.81 -7.89 -13.67
CA HIS A 240 -2.20 -8.29 -13.35
C HIS A 240 -2.65 -7.73 -11.99
N LYS A 241 -1.77 -7.70 -11.00
CA LYS A 241 -2.03 -7.02 -9.72
C LYS A 241 -2.23 -5.52 -9.91
N GLY A 242 -1.47 -4.86 -10.79
CA GLY A 242 -1.66 -3.46 -11.15
C GLY A 242 -3.02 -3.20 -11.80
N LYS A 243 -3.44 -4.04 -12.76
CA LYS A 243 -4.76 -3.97 -13.38
C LYS A 243 -5.89 -4.15 -12.35
N LEU A 244 -5.79 -5.13 -11.47
CA LEU A 244 -6.77 -5.32 -10.39
C LEU A 244 -6.84 -4.11 -9.47
N ALA A 245 -5.68 -3.58 -9.05
CA ALA A 245 -5.59 -2.38 -8.23
C ALA A 245 -6.29 -1.17 -8.90
N ARG A 246 -6.07 -0.96 -10.20
CA ARG A 246 -6.73 0.08 -10.99
C ARG A 246 -8.26 -0.09 -11.00
N ILE A 247 -8.74 -1.32 -11.25
CA ILE A 247 -10.17 -1.64 -11.27
C ILE A 247 -10.80 -1.30 -9.93
N LEU A 248 -10.23 -1.77 -8.82
CA LEU A 248 -10.75 -1.54 -7.48
C LEU A 248 -10.67 -0.07 -7.07
N ALA A 249 -9.56 0.60 -7.38
CA ALA A 249 -9.36 2.02 -7.08
C ALA A 249 -10.35 2.92 -7.83
N GLY A 250 -10.62 2.64 -9.11
CA GLY A 250 -11.51 3.45 -9.94
C GLY A 250 -13.00 3.14 -9.80
N SER A 251 -13.36 1.92 -9.34
CA SER A 251 -14.73 1.42 -9.30
C SER A 251 -15.66 2.26 -8.41
N ARG A 252 -16.93 2.39 -8.83
CA ARG A 252 -18.00 2.92 -7.97
C ARG A 252 -18.54 1.87 -6.99
N ALA A 253 -18.23 0.59 -7.22
CA ALA A 253 -18.65 -0.47 -6.31
C ALA A 253 -17.88 -0.39 -4.99
N GLU A 254 -18.54 -0.75 -3.91
CA GLU A 254 -17.99 -0.85 -2.56
C GLU A 254 -17.96 -2.32 -2.15
N PRO A 255 -16.95 -3.09 -2.60
CA PRO A 255 -16.84 -4.48 -2.22
C PRO A 255 -16.55 -4.59 -0.71
N ASN A 256 -17.20 -5.54 -0.06
CA ASN A 256 -17.12 -5.76 1.38
C ASN A 256 -16.62 -7.16 1.77
N ASP A 257 -16.37 -8.01 0.77
CA ASP A 257 -15.82 -9.36 0.94
C ASP A 257 -15.08 -9.83 -0.32
N ALA A 258 -14.42 -10.97 -0.25
CA ALA A 258 -13.68 -11.56 -1.37
C ALA A 258 -14.58 -11.89 -2.59
N ALA A 259 -15.84 -12.26 -2.35
CA ALA A 259 -16.78 -12.58 -3.43
C ALA A 259 -17.18 -11.34 -4.23
N SER A 260 -17.43 -10.22 -3.56
CA SER A 260 -17.73 -8.94 -4.19
C SER A 260 -16.49 -8.35 -4.91
N VAL A 261 -15.29 -8.50 -4.35
CA VAL A 261 -14.04 -8.15 -5.05
C VAL A 261 -13.89 -8.96 -6.35
N ALA A 262 -14.08 -10.28 -6.30
CA ALA A 262 -14.04 -11.13 -7.49
C ALA A 262 -15.09 -10.72 -8.53
N THR A 263 -16.29 -10.35 -8.07
CA THR A 263 -17.37 -9.88 -8.95
C THR A 263 -17.01 -8.58 -9.67
N VAL A 264 -16.44 -7.61 -8.94
CA VAL A 264 -15.95 -6.34 -9.53
C VAL A 264 -14.86 -6.61 -10.56
N ALA A 265 -13.90 -7.48 -10.24
CA ALA A 265 -12.81 -7.84 -11.13
C ALA A 265 -13.31 -8.54 -12.41
N ARG A 266 -14.24 -9.51 -12.29
CA ARG A 266 -14.84 -10.23 -13.43
C ARG A 266 -15.64 -9.30 -14.34
N ARG A 267 -16.42 -8.38 -13.78
CA ARG A 267 -17.17 -7.37 -14.56
C ARG A 267 -16.26 -6.45 -15.36
N ALA A 268 -15.03 -6.26 -14.91
CA ALA A 268 -14.01 -5.48 -15.62
C ALA A 268 -13.16 -6.34 -16.59
N GLY A 269 -13.53 -7.60 -16.83
CA GLY A 269 -12.92 -8.47 -17.82
C GLY A 269 -11.75 -9.32 -17.30
N LEU A 270 -11.48 -9.37 -16.00
CA LEU A 270 -10.50 -10.31 -15.45
C LEU A 270 -11.12 -11.69 -15.23
N HIS A 271 -10.41 -12.74 -15.64
CA HIS A 271 -10.78 -14.09 -15.24
C HIS A 271 -10.25 -14.35 -13.82
N VAL A 272 -11.16 -14.41 -12.85
CA VAL A 272 -10.82 -14.56 -11.43
C VAL A 272 -11.54 -15.75 -10.83
N GLU A 273 -10.80 -16.66 -10.25
CA GLU A 273 -11.31 -17.73 -9.38
C GLU A 273 -11.20 -17.31 -7.92
N ARG A 274 -11.99 -17.91 -7.03
CA ARG A 274 -11.98 -17.62 -5.61
C ARG A 274 -12.00 -18.90 -4.80
N ASP A 275 -11.10 -18.96 -3.83
CA ASP A 275 -11.11 -19.96 -2.76
C ASP A 275 -10.96 -19.24 -1.41
N GLY A 276 -12.04 -19.26 -0.61
CA GLY A 276 -12.10 -18.48 0.64
C GLY A 276 -11.81 -17.00 0.40
N ASN A 277 -10.75 -16.49 1.03
CA ASN A 277 -10.23 -15.13 0.88
C ASN A 277 -9.10 -15.01 -0.16
N THR A 278 -8.76 -16.10 -0.85
CA THR A 278 -7.76 -16.05 -1.93
C THR A 278 -8.45 -15.89 -3.27
N LEU A 279 -8.03 -14.92 -4.05
CA LEU A 279 -8.41 -14.74 -5.44
C LEU A 279 -7.25 -15.17 -6.34
N THR A 280 -7.58 -15.91 -7.40
CA THR A 280 -6.60 -16.29 -8.42
C THR A 280 -6.98 -15.65 -9.74
N ILE A 281 -6.12 -14.77 -10.25
CA ILE A 281 -6.26 -14.25 -11.62
C ILE A 281 -5.67 -15.28 -12.56
N VAL A 282 -6.51 -15.83 -13.44
CA VAL A 282 -6.11 -16.83 -14.44
C VAL A 282 -5.91 -16.15 -15.78
N VAL A 283 -4.76 -16.37 -16.41
CA VAL A 283 -4.37 -15.74 -17.66
C VAL A 283 -4.04 -16.82 -18.68
N SER A 284 -4.50 -16.66 -19.90
CA SER A 284 -4.04 -17.46 -21.03
C SER A 284 -2.66 -17.00 -21.50
N PRO A 285 -1.81 -17.89 -22.04
CA PRO A 285 -0.47 -17.55 -22.53
C PRO A 285 -0.45 -16.47 -23.60
#